data_447000ac4fefef1d1f854b1f6bc5a82e
#
_entry.id   447000ac4fefef1d1f854b1f6bc5a82e
#
_cell.length_a   1.000
_cell.length_b   1.000
_cell.length_c   1.000
_cell.angle_alpha   90.00
_cell.angle_beta   90.00
_cell.angle_gamma   90.00
#
_symmetry.space_group_name_H-M   'P 1'
#
loop_
_entity.id
_entity.type
_entity.pdbx_description
1 polymer ?
#
loop_
_entity_poly.entity_id
_entity_poly.type
_entity_poly.pdbx_seq_one_letter_code
_entity_poly.pdbx_strand_id
1 'polypeptide(L)'
;MAAVFDKPSIAQRFVPLFQGFDWPLVLVVAVLASAGLLAMYSSGYDHGSRFADHARNMLIAGSILFVVAQVPPQKLMVFAVPLYAAGVALLVAGALFGITKKGAQRWINLGIVIQPSEILKIAMPLMLAWWFQKREGQLRPLDFAAAGLLLAIPVGLIMKQPDLGTSLLVLAAGLSGIFFAGLSWKLVLPPGLLGAVGILLLVSLEPQLCAEGVRWSILHDYQQQRICTLLDPSRDPLGKGFHIIQGMIAIGSGGIFGKGVMAGGRSPISNSFPSAPPTSSLRPFRKSLALLATCS
;
A
#
# COMPACT_ATOMS: atom_id res chain seq x y z
N MET A 1 51.58 12.18 37.74
CA MET A 1 51.09 11.25 36.71
C MET A 1 50.04 12.02 35.89
N ALA A 2 50.42 12.46 34.69
CA ALA A 2 49.50 13.18 33.79
C ALA A 2 48.64 12.13 33.08
N ALA A 3 47.31 12.19 33.30
CA ALA A 3 46.38 11.40 32.53
C ALA A 3 46.39 11.89 31.08
N VAL A 4 46.98 11.11 30.21
CA VAL A 4 46.93 11.29 28.76
C VAL A 4 45.46 11.05 28.36
N PHE A 5 44.71 12.12 28.15
CA PHE A 5 43.39 12.07 27.49
C PHE A 5 43.62 11.70 26.02
N ASP A 6 43.65 10.40 25.74
CA ASP A 6 43.61 9.90 24.38
C ASP A 6 42.28 10.38 23.74
N LYS A 7 42.37 11.35 22.82
CA LYS A 7 41.23 11.79 22.04
C LYS A 7 40.77 10.58 21.21
N PRO A 8 39.50 10.15 21.35
CA PRO A 8 39.00 9.00 20.62
C PRO A 8 39.24 9.23 19.12
N SER A 9 39.77 8.24 18.44
CA SER A 9 40.00 8.27 16.99
C SER A 9 38.66 8.49 16.27
N ILE A 10 38.72 9.08 15.07
CA ILE A 10 37.50 9.32 14.27
C ILE A 10 36.68 8.03 14.11
N ALA A 11 37.35 6.89 13.88
CA ALA A 11 36.73 5.57 13.80
C ALA A 11 35.93 5.21 15.07
N GLN A 12 36.51 5.46 16.27
CA GLN A 12 35.84 5.17 17.54
C GLN A 12 34.59 6.02 17.80
N ARG A 13 34.46 7.17 17.14
CA ARG A 13 33.25 8.00 17.24
C ARG A 13 32.09 7.46 16.41
N PHE A 14 32.38 6.70 15.34
CA PHE A 14 31.36 6.12 14.47
C PHE A 14 30.91 4.72 14.93
N VAL A 15 31.73 4.00 15.70
CA VAL A 15 31.39 2.67 16.21
C VAL A 15 30.02 2.63 16.93
N PRO A 16 29.66 3.58 17.83
CA PRO A 16 28.37 3.54 18.51
C PRO A 16 27.17 3.64 17.57
N LEU A 17 27.32 4.31 16.41
CA LEU A 17 26.25 4.44 15.42
C LEU A 17 25.86 3.11 14.76
N PHE A 18 26.78 2.13 14.78
CA PHE A 18 26.59 0.83 14.16
C PHE A 18 26.33 -0.29 15.17
N GLN A 19 26.53 -0.03 16.48
CA GLN A 19 26.32 -1.04 17.52
C GLN A 19 24.86 -1.41 17.75
N GLY A 20 23.92 -0.52 17.39
CA GLY A 20 22.48 -0.75 17.52
C GLY A 20 21.84 -1.55 16.37
N PHE A 21 22.62 -1.92 15.34
CA PHE A 21 22.08 -2.63 14.18
C PHE A 21 22.19 -4.14 14.33
N ASP A 22 21.10 -4.83 14.02
CA ASP A 22 21.07 -6.27 13.79
C ASP A 22 21.63 -6.54 12.38
N TRP A 23 22.93 -6.92 12.33
CA TRP A 23 23.64 -7.13 11.07
C TRP A 23 23.01 -8.19 10.15
N PRO A 24 22.52 -9.35 10.64
CA PRO A 24 21.73 -10.28 9.85
C PRO A 24 20.52 -9.62 9.16
N LEU A 25 19.77 -8.81 9.88
CA LEU A 25 18.62 -8.09 9.34
C LEU A 25 19.05 -7.06 8.29
N VAL A 26 20.10 -6.29 8.55
CA VAL A 26 20.65 -5.32 7.59
C VAL A 26 21.09 -6.00 6.31
N LEU A 27 21.75 -7.15 6.42
CA LEU A 27 22.17 -7.93 5.25
C LEU A 27 20.98 -8.41 4.41
N VAL A 28 19.95 -8.94 5.06
CA VAL A 28 18.72 -9.37 4.36
C VAL A 28 18.05 -8.19 3.63
N VAL A 29 17.95 -7.04 4.29
CA VAL A 29 17.40 -5.82 3.69
C VAL A 29 18.25 -5.35 2.50
N ALA A 30 19.57 -5.39 2.62
CA ALA A 30 20.48 -5.01 1.55
C ALA A 30 20.37 -5.95 0.33
N VAL A 31 20.25 -7.26 0.57
CA VAL A 31 20.06 -8.27 -0.48
C VAL A 31 18.72 -8.03 -1.20
N LEU A 32 17.63 -7.82 -0.44
CA LEU A 32 16.31 -7.54 -1.01
C LEU A 32 16.30 -6.22 -1.80
N ALA A 33 16.96 -5.18 -1.28
CA ALA A 33 17.10 -3.91 -1.96
C ALA A 33 17.87 -4.05 -3.28
N SER A 34 18.96 -4.79 -3.27
CA SER A 34 19.77 -5.06 -4.45
C SER A 34 18.99 -5.87 -5.50
N ALA A 35 18.26 -6.90 -5.07
CA ALA A 35 17.39 -7.68 -5.95
C ALA A 35 16.28 -6.81 -6.55
N GLY A 36 15.67 -5.92 -5.75
CA GLY A 36 14.68 -4.94 -6.22
C GLY A 36 15.22 -3.98 -7.26
N LEU A 37 16.45 -3.46 -7.05
CA LEU A 37 17.13 -2.60 -8.04
C LEU A 37 17.46 -3.36 -9.33
N LEU A 38 17.92 -4.60 -9.23
CA LEU A 38 18.18 -5.47 -10.39
C LEU A 38 16.90 -5.73 -11.19
N ALA A 39 15.80 -6.06 -10.51
CA ALA A 39 14.50 -6.27 -11.14
C ALA A 39 14.01 -4.98 -11.83
N MET A 40 14.17 -3.83 -11.18
CA MET A 40 13.78 -2.54 -11.75
C MET A 40 14.64 -2.14 -12.94
N TYR A 41 15.94 -2.41 -12.90
CA TYR A 41 16.85 -2.21 -14.03
C TYR A 41 16.44 -3.08 -15.22
N SER A 42 16.17 -4.37 -14.96
CA SER A 42 15.76 -5.32 -16.00
C SER A 42 14.41 -4.97 -16.65
N SER A 43 13.42 -4.51 -15.85
CA SER A 43 12.08 -4.16 -16.34
C SER A 43 11.98 -2.75 -16.91
N GLY A 44 12.87 -1.86 -16.51
CA GLY A 44 12.86 -0.44 -16.86
C GLY A 44 13.86 -0.05 -17.96
N TYR A 45 14.47 -1.00 -18.66
CA TYR A 45 15.53 -0.76 -19.63
C TYR A 45 15.18 0.27 -20.71
N ASP A 46 13.93 0.26 -21.19
CA ASP A 46 13.44 1.23 -22.19
C ASP A 46 13.05 2.60 -21.58
N HIS A 47 13.08 2.76 -20.25
CA HIS A 47 12.66 3.95 -19.53
C HIS A 47 13.72 4.39 -18.53
N GLY A 48 14.89 4.80 -19.00
CA GLY A 48 16.08 5.09 -18.18
C GLY A 48 15.88 6.00 -16.95
N SER A 49 14.90 6.92 -16.97
CA SER A 49 14.59 7.78 -15.82
C SER A 49 13.99 7.02 -14.63
N ARG A 50 13.23 5.96 -14.86
CA ARG A 50 12.53 5.21 -13.79
C ARG A 50 13.50 4.49 -12.86
N PHE A 51 14.59 3.93 -13.39
CA PHE A 51 15.61 3.28 -12.58
C PHE A 51 16.33 4.30 -11.68
N ALA A 52 16.74 5.44 -12.24
CA ALA A 52 17.42 6.48 -11.48
C ALA A 52 16.54 7.06 -10.37
N ASP A 53 15.25 7.31 -10.67
CA ASP A 53 14.28 7.78 -9.68
C ASP A 53 14.05 6.76 -8.56
N HIS A 54 13.97 5.47 -8.90
CA HIS A 54 13.81 4.40 -7.91
C HIS A 54 15.05 4.26 -7.03
N ALA A 55 16.24 4.26 -7.61
CA ALA A 55 17.52 4.21 -6.89
C ALA A 55 17.67 5.40 -5.94
N ARG A 56 17.36 6.62 -6.40
CA ARG A 56 17.34 7.82 -5.57
C ARG A 56 16.39 7.68 -4.39
N ASN A 57 15.16 7.22 -4.63
CA ASN A 57 14.16 7.04 -3.57
C ASN A 57 14.59 5.98 -2.56
N MET A 58 15.24 4.90 -3.00
CA MET A 58 15.81 3.89 -2.11
C MET A 58 16.96 4.44 -1.25
N LEU A 59 17.83 5.28 -1.82
CA LEU A 59 18.89 5.95 -1.05
C LEU A 59 18.30 6.88 0.00
N ILE A 60 17.29 7.66 -0.34
CA ILE A 60 16.58 8.53 0.62
C ILE A 60 15.93 7.69 1.72
N ALA A 61 15.23 6.62 1.36
CA ALA A 61 14.58 5.73 2.32
C ALA A 61 15.61 5.06 3.24
N GLY A 62 16.74 4.58 2.71
CA GLY A 62 17.84 4.01 3.49
C GLY A 62 18.47 5.03 4.44
N SER A 63 18.63 6.27 4.01
CA SER A 63 19.12 7.36 4.86
C SER A 63 18.16 7.68 6.01
N ILE A 64 16.86 7.75 5.73
CA ILE A 64 15.83 7.94 6.74
C ILE A 64 15.81 6.76 7.72
N LEU A 65 15.86 5.53 7.21
CA LEU A 65 15.93 4.32 8.03
C LEU A 65 17.13 4.38 9.00
N PHE A 66 18.31 4.75 8.49
CA PHE A 66 19.51 4.88 9.28
C PHE A 66 19.34 5.92 10.42
N VAL A 67 18.81 7.09 10.10
CA VAL A 67 18.55 8.15 11.09
C VAL A 67 17.52 7.72 12.14
N VAL A 68 16.41 7.13 11.71
CA VAL A 68 15.35 6.67 12.62
C VAL A 68 15.83 5.53 13.51
N ALA A 69 16.67 4.64 13.01
CA ALA A 69 17.26 3.54 13.79
C ALA A 69 18.16 4.02 14.92
N GLN A 70 18.70 5.25 14.86
CA GLN A 70 19.47 5.86 15.96
C GLN A 70 18.58 6.39 17.09
N VAL A 71 17.27 6.54 16.84
CA VAL A 71 16.36 7.09 17.83
C VAL A 71 15.78 5.99 18.69
N PRO A 72 16.02 5.98 20.02
CA PRO A 72 15.44 4.97 20.87
C PRO A 72 13.92 5.02 20.86
N PRO A 73 13.21 3.86 20.91
CA PRO A 73 11.77 3.76 20.82
C PRO A 73 11.00 4.66 21.79
N GLN A 74 11.56 4.86 23.00
CA GLN A 74 10.99 5.72 24.03
C GLN A 74 10.88 7.20 23.58
N LYS A 75 11.84 7.68 22.79
CA LYS A 75 11.79 9.03 22.22
C LYS A 75 10.79 9.12 21.07
N LEU A 76 10.66 8.07 20.27
CA LEU A 76 9.66 8.01 19.21
C LEU A 76 8.23 8.08 19.75
N MET A 77 7.99 7.54 20.94
CA MET A 77 6.68 7.60 21.60
C MET A 77 6.21 9.02 21.93
N VAL A 78 7.12 9.98 22.12
CA VAL A 78 6.75 11.40 22.35
C VAL A 78 5.99 11.96 21.13
N PHE A 79 6.31 11.45 19.94
CA PHE A 79 5.66 11.85 18.69
C PHE A 79 4.34 11.11 18.42
N ALA A 80 3.99 10.09 19.19
CA ALA A 80 2.81 9.25 18.94
C ALA A 80 1.52 10.07 18.89
N VAL A 81 1.24 10.84 19.94
CA VAL A 81 0.02 11.65 20.04
C VAL A 81 -0.01 12.77 18.99
N PRO A 82 1.02 13.63 18.86
CA PRO A 82 0.98 14.70 17.87
C PRO A 82 0.92 14.19 16.43
N LEU A 83 1.61 13.10 16.12
CA LEU A 83 1.59 12.50 14.76
C LEU A 83 0.21 11.91 14.44
N TYR A 84 -0.41 11.21 15.39
CA TYR A 84 -1.77 10.68 15.25
C TYR A 84 -2.78 11.83 15.08
N ALA A 85 -2.74 12.84 15.95
CA ALA A 85 -3.64 13.99 15.87
C ALA A 85 -3.49 14.75 14.56
N ALA A 86 -2.25 14.99 14.11
CA ALA A 86 -1.96 15.62 12.82
C ALA A 86 -2.47 14.75 11.66
N GLY A 87 -2.27 13.45 11.69
CA GLY A 87 -2.75 12.51 10.69
C GLY A 87 -4.28 12.51 10.58
N VAL A 88 -4.99 12.47 11.70
CA VAL A 88 -6.47 12.56 11.74
C VAL A 88 -6.95 13.93 11.25
N ALA A 89 -6.33 15.02 11.70
CA ALA A 89 -6.67 16.37 11.23
C ALA A 89 -6.49 16.53 9.72
N LEU A 90 -5.38 15.99 9.17
CA LEU A 90 -5.13 15.96 7.73
C LEU A 90 -6.14 15.07 6.99
N LEU A 91 -6.59 13.94 7.57
CA LEU A 91 -7.66 13.14 6.96
C LEU A 91 -8.96 13.93 6.85
N VAL A 92 -9.35 14.63 7.92
CA VAL A 92 -10.54 15.49 7.91
C VAL A 92 -10.37 16.61 6.90
N ALA A 93 -9.22 17.29 6.87
CA ALA A 93 -8.93 18.32 5.87
C ALA A 93 -8.96 17.75 4.43
N GLY A 94 -8.44 16.54 4.23
CA GLY A 94 -8.49 15.85 2.95
C GLY A 94 -9.90 15.50 2.49
N ALA A 95 -10.79 15.15 3.42
CA ALA A 95 -12.20 14.91 3.13
C ALA A 95 -12.96 16.18 2.76
N LEU A 96 -12.57 17.34 3.31
CA LEU A 96 -13.23 18.63 3.07
C LEU A 96 -12.65 19.39 1.87
N PHE A 97 -11.32 19.42 1.75
CA PHE A 97 -10.57 20.27 0.81
C PHE A 97 -9.66 19.48 -0.15
N GLY A 98 -9.72 18.16 -0.12
CA GLY A 98 -8.82 17.30 -0.90
C GLY A 98 -9.04 17.37 -2.40
N ILE A 99 -7.99 17.06 -3.16
CA ILE A 99 -8.02 16.96 -4.62
C ILE A 99 -8.54 15.58 -5.01
N THR A 100 -9.52 15.55 -5.91
CA THR A 100 -10.05 14.32 -6.49
C THR A 100 -9.11 13.80 -7.57
N LYS A 101 -8.46 12.65 -7.34
CA LYS A 101 -7.67 11.92 -8.34
C LYS A 101 -8.25 10.51 -8.50
N LYS A 102 -8.48 10.09 -9.74
CA LYS A 102 -9.01 8.76 -10.08
C LYS A 102 -10.31 8.40 -9.34
N GLY A 103 -11.20 9.37 -9.17
CA GLY A 103 -12.51 9.18 -8.53
C GLY A 103 -12.52 9.13 -7.00
N ALA A 104 -11.40 9.44 -6.33
CA ALA A 104 -11.32 9.48 -4.88
C ALA A 104 -10.64 10.77 -4.40
N GLN A 105 -11.26 11.41 -3.39
CA GLN A 105 -10.78 12.64 -2.77
C GLN A 105 -9.91 12.31 -1.56
N ARG A 106 -8.59 12.12 -1.76
CA ARG A 106 -7.68 11.62 -0.72
C ARG A 106 -6.29 12.27 -0.73
N TRP A 107 -6.08 13.27 -1.58
CA TRP A 107 -4.79 13.95 -1.70
C TRP A 107 -4.92 15.40 -1.28
N ILE A 108 -3.95 15.91 -0.52
CA ILE A 108 -3.86 17.32 -0.15
C ILE A 108 -2.61 17.90 -0.80
N ASN A 109 -2.75 19.09 -1.37
CA ASN A 109 -1.61 19.84 -1.91
C ASN A 109 -1.21 20.94 -0.90
N LEU A 110 -0.12 20.71 -0.22
CA LEU A 110 0.53 21.68 0.69
C LEU A 110 1.87 22.17 0.08
N GLY A 111 1.92 22.34 -1.27
CA GLY A 111 3.17 22.53 -1.99
C GLY A 111 3.77 21.20 -2.45
N ILE A 112 3.57 20.13 -1.67
CA ILE A 112 3.84 18.74 -2.00
C ILE A 112 2.51 17.99 -1.91
N VAL A 113 2.24 17.08 -2.84
CA VAL A 113 1.03 16.25 -2.83
C VAL A 113 1.21 15.13 -1.81
N ILE A 114 0.51 15.22 -0.70
CA ILE A 114 0.58 14.26 0.42
C ILE A 114 -0.74 13.50 0.52
N GLN A 115 -0.66 12.21 0.81
CA GLN A 115 -1.80 11.39 1.17
C GLN A 115 -1.80 11.19 2.70
N PRO A 116 -2.76 11.76 3.45
CA PRO A 116 -2.77 11.71 4.91
C PRO A 116 -2.81 10.31 5.50
N SER A 117 -3.46 9.37 4.81
CA SER A 117 -3.54 7.97 5.23
C SER A 117 -2.17 7.26 5.26
N GLU A 118 -1.17 7.73 4.49
CA GLU A 118 0.20 7.20 4.56
C GLU A 118 0.86 7.48 5.91
N ILE A 119 0.62 8.67 6.45
CA ILE A 119 1.11 9.08 7.77
C ILE A 119 0.48 8.20 8.85
N LEU A 120 -0.82 7.89 8.72
CA LEU A 120 -1.53 7.11 9.72
C LEU A 120 -1.14 5.63 9.76
N LYS A 121 -0.60 5.08 8.69
CA LYS A 121 -0.02 3.72 8.71
C LYS A 121 1.13 3.61 9.73
N ILE A 122 1.88 4.68 9.92
CA ILE A 122 2.98 4.76 10.90
C ILE A 122 2.47 5.27 12.25
N ALA A 123 1.62 6.30 12.23
CA ALA A 123 1.13 6.94 13.44
C ALA A 123 0.22 6.04 14.29
N MET A 124 -0.57 5.16 13.64
CA MET A 124 -1.52 4.30 14.36
C MET A 124 -0.85 3.25 15.25
N PRO A 125 0.09 2.43 14.76
CA PRO A 125 0.84 1.52 15.61
C PRO A 125 1.59 2.24 16.74
N LEU A 126 2.19 3.39 16.43
CA LEU A 126 2.93 4.19 17.42
C LEU A 126 1.99 4.73 18.51
N MET A 127 0.80 5.21 18.13
CA MET A 127 -0.22 5.70 19.07
C MET A 127 -0.73 4.59 19.99
N LEU A 128 -0.97 3.40 19.45
CA LEU A 128 -1.39 2.24 20.25
C LEU A 128 -0.29 1.76 21.18
N ALA A 129 0.96 1.72 20.71
CA ALA A 129 2.11 1.38 21.55
C ALA A 129 2.23 2.35 22.73
N TRP A 130 2.12 3.67 22.46
CA TRP A 130 2.12 4.70 23.51
C TRP A 130 0.95 4.53 24.49
N TRP A 131 -0.25 4.24 23.96
CA TRP A 131 -1.46 4.06 24.78
C TRP A 131 -1.32 2.91 25.76
N PHE A 132 -0.86 1.75 25.30
CA PHE A 132 -0.71 0.55 26.14
C PHE A 132 0.50 0.65 27.07
N GLN A 133 1.62 1.20 26.62
CA GLN A 133 2.79 1.39 27.47
C GLN A 133 2.47 2.27 28.68
N LYS A 134 1.72 3.37 28.48
CA LYS A 134 1.34 4.27 29.58
C LYS A 134 0.46 3.58 30.62
N ARG A 135 -0.14 2.45 30.31
CA ARG A 135 -1.04 1.67 31.17
C ARG A 135 -0.49 0.29 31.53
N GLU A 136 0.77 0.06 31.26
CA GLU A 136 1.43 -1.20 31.55
C GLU A 136 1.23 -1.59 33.02
N GLY A 137 0.86 -2.87 33.25
CA GLY A 137 0.56 -3.42 34.57
C GLY A 137 -0.85 -3.20 35.11
N GLN A 138 -1.69 -2.36 34.49
CA GLN A 138 -3.07 -2.08 34.91
C GLN A 138 -4.10 -2.10 33.77
N LEU A 139 -3.88 -2.93 32.74
CA LEU A 139 -4.77 -3.00 31.59
C LEU A 139 -6.17 -3.50 31.99
N ARG A 140 -7.17 -2.68 31.68
CA ARG A 140 -8.60 -2.95 31.90
C ARG A 140 -9.29 -3.19 30.54
N PRO A 141 -10.45 -3.88 30.51
CA PRO A 141 -11.23 -4.04 29.28
C PRO A 141 -11.57 -2.70 28.60
N LEU A 142 -11.77 -1.64 29.38
CA LEU A 142 -12.03 -0.29 28.89
C LEU A 142 -10.84 0.29 28.09
N ASP A 143 -9.60 -0.10 28.41
CA ASP A 143 -8.43 0.36 27.69
C ASP A 143 -8.36 -0.22 26.27
N PHE A 144 -8.80 -1.47 26.12
CA PHE A 144 -8.95 -2.11 24.81
C PHE A 144 -10.10 -1.51 24.01
N ALA A 145 -11.23 -1.17 24.67
CA ALA A 145 -12.33 -0.47 24.01
C ALA A 145 -11.90 0.93 23.52
N ALA A 146 -11.15 1.68 24.33
CA ALA A 146 -10.61 2.98 23.95
C ALA A 146 -9.58 2.86 22.80
N ALA A 147 -8.71 1.84 22.82
CA ALA A 147 -7.79 1.54 21.73
C ALA A 147 -8.56 1.18 20.43
N GLY A 148 -9.63 0.41 20.56
CA GLY A 148 -10.55 0.12 19.44
C GLY A 148 -11.20 1.38 18.87
N LEU A 149 -11.62 2.33 19.71
CA LEU A 149 -12.17 3.61 19.27
C LEU A 149 -11.10 4.47 18.57
N LEU A 150 -9.89 4.55 19.13
CA LEU A 150 -8.76 5.24 18.50
C LEU A 150 -8.45 4.67 17.12
N LEU A 151 -8.60 3.36 16.93
CA LEU A 151 -8.42 2.71 15.63
C LEU A 151 -9.61 2.95 14.69
N ALA A 152 -10.84 2.91 15.20
CA ALA A 152 -12.05 3.06 14.41
C ALA A 152 -12.19 4.45 13.76
N ILE A 153 -11.74 5.51 14.44
CA ILE A 153 -11.81 6.88 13.93
C ILE A 153 -11.07 7.03 12.59
N PRO A 154 -9.75 6.78 12.50
CA PRO A 154 -9.04 6.93 11.23
C PRO A 154 -9.50 5.93 10.17
N VAL A 155 -9.81 4.68 10.55
CA VAL A 155 -10.32 3.68 9.62
C VAL A 155 -11.63 4.14 9.00
N GLY A 156 -12.59 4.63 9.79
CA GLY A 156 -13.87 5.14 9.30
C GLY A 156 -13.70 6.36 8.39
N LEU A 157 -12.78 7.28 8.71
CA LEU A 157 -12.48 8.43 7.86
C LEU A 157 -11.85 8.02 6.53
N ILE A 158 -10.93 7.03 6.53
CA ILE A 158 -10.30 6.51 5.30
C ILE A 158 -11.35 5.78 4.44
N MET A 159 -12.26 5.02 5.06
CA MET A 159 -13.35 4.36 4.34
C MET A 159 -14.28 5.37 3.65
N LYS A 160 -14.54 6.52 4.27
CA LYS A 160 -15.29 7.62 3.63
C LYS A 160 -14.58 8.21 2.41
N GLN A 161 -13.25 8.13 2.34
CA GLN A 161 -12.43 8.59 1.20
C GLN A 161 -12.29 7.54 0.08
N PRO A 162 -13.21 6.62 -0.08
CA PRO A 162 -13.25 5.31 -0.73
C PRO A 162 -11.87 4.65 -0.94
N ASP A 163 -11.07 4.54 0.12
CA ASP A 163 -9.75 3.88 0.10
C ASP A 163 -9.74 2.61 0.97
N LEU A 164 -10.42 1.55 0.46
CA LEU A 164 -10.52 0.27 1.16
C LEU A 164 -9.15 -0.37 1.43
N GLY A 165 -8.21 -0.25 0.49
CA GLY A 165 -6.89 -0.87 0.64
C GLY A 165 -6.12 -0.30 1.83
N THR A 166 -6.07 1.03 1.93
CA THR A 166 -5.36 1.69 3.04
C THR A 166 -6.10 1.53 4.36
N SER A 167 -7.46 1.58 4.36
CA SER A 167 -8.24 1.35 5.58
C SER A 167 -8.01 -0.04 6.15
N LEU A 168 -7.94 -1.07 5.29
CA LEU A 168 -7.65 -2.45 5.70
C LEU A 168 -6.23 -2.60 6.26
N LEU A 169 -5.24 -1.94 5.66
CA LEU A 169 -3.87 -1.95 6.17
C LEU A 169 -3.74 -1.28 7.54
N VAL A 170 -4.38 -0.11 7.73
CA VAL A 170 -4.39 0.59 9.03
C VAL A 170 -5.15 -0.24 10.08
N LEU A 171 -6.27 -0.85 9.69
CA LEU A 171 -7.04 -1.75 10.55
C LEU A 171 -6.20 -2.96 10.98
N ALA A 172 -5.55 -3.64 10.04
CA ALA A 172 -4.71 -4.81 10.33
C ALA A 172 -3.53 -4.45 11.23
N ALA A 173 -2.83 -3.35 10.94
CA ALA A 173 -1.72 -2.86 11.76
C ALA A 173 -2.18 -2.48 13.17
N GLY A 174 -3.34 -1.82 13.30
CA GLY A 174 -3.92 -1.48 14.60
C GLY A 174 -4.38 -2.69 15.39
N LEU A 175 -5.10 -3.62 14.76
CA LEU A 175 -5.55 -4.85 15.41
C LEU A 175 -4.37 -5.71 15.87
N SER A 176 -3.30 -5.82 15.08
CA SER A 176 -2.09 -6.52 15.50
C SER A 176 -1.46 -5.85 16.73
N GLY A 177 -1.40 -4.51 16.77
CA GLY A 177 -0.92 -3.78 17.95
C GLY A 177 -1.78 -4.05 19.20
N ILE A 178 -3.09 -4.04 19.07
CA ILE A 178 -4.03 -4.35 20.18
C ILE A 178 -3.88 -5.80 20.61
N PHE A 179 -3.70 -6.73 19.67
CA PHE A 179 -3.48 -8.13 19.94
C PHE A 179 -2.19 -8.36 20.73
N PHE A 180 -1.07 -7.79 20.30
CA PHE A 180 0.20 -7.92 21.01
C PHE A 180 0.22 -7.22 22.37
N ALA A 181 -0.69 -6.27 22.63
CA ALA A 181 -0.87 -5.68 23.94
C ALA A 181 -1.56 -6.62 24.95
N GLY A 182 -2.00 -7.81 24.50
CA GLY A 182 -2.57 -8.85 25.36
C GLY A 182 -4.06 -9.11 25.15
N LEU A 183 -4.62 -8.71 24.00
CA LEU A 183 -6.00 -9.06 23.67
C LEU A 183 -6.15 -10.57 23.51
N SER A 184 -7.15 -11.15 24.19
CA SER A 184 -7.41 -12.59 24.14
C SER A 184 -7.77 -13.07 22.72
N TRP A 185 -7.21 -14.20 22.30
CA TRP A 185 -7.58 -14.90 21.07
C TRP A 185 -9.08 -15.14 20.91
N LYS A 186 -9.79 -15.34 22.05
CA LYS A 186 -11.26 -15.53 22.06
C LYS A 186 -12.03 -14.33 21.49
N LEU A 187 -11.44 -13.14 21.53
CA LEU A 187 -12.02 -11.91 20.97
C LEU A 187 -11.62 -11.65 19.52
N VAL A 188 -10.46 -12.17 19.10
CA VAL A 188 -9.94 -11.98 17.73
C VAL A 188 -10.49 -13.04 16.78
N LEU A 189 -10.66 -14.27 17.25
CA LEU A 189 -11.05 -15.40 16.41
C LEU A 189 -12.45 -15.26 15.79
N PRO A 190 -13.52 -14.84 16.53
CA PRO A 190 -14.85 -14.71 15.95
C PRO A 190 -14.95 -13.72 14.80
N PRO A 191 -14.45 -12.45 14.91
CA PRO A 191 -14.49 -11.53 13.79
C PRO A 191 -13.57 -11.98 12.63
N GLY A 192 -12.47 -12.65 12.93
CA GLY A 192 -11.60 -13.25 11.91
C GLY A 192 -12.29 -14.35 11.10
N LEU A 193 -13.00 -15.25 11.79
CA LEU A 193 -13.80 -16.30 11.15
C LEU A 193 -14.97 -15.70 10.36
N LEU A 194 -15.65 -14.70 10.90
CA LEU A 194 -16.73 -14.00 10.18
C LEU A 194 -16.22 -13.34 8.91
N GLY A 195 -15.05 -12.70 8.97
CA GLY A 195 -14.38 -12.14 7.79
C GLY A 195 -14.01 -13.19 6.75
N ALA A 196 -13.46 -14.34 7.20
CA ALA A 196 -13.14 -15.45 6.32
C ALA A 196 -14.37 -16.05 5.64
N VAL A 197 -15.45 -16.26 6.41
CA VAL A 197 -16.74 -16.72 5.86
C VAL A 197 -17.30 -15.69 4.88
N GLY A 198 -17.24 -14.39 5.21
CA GLY A 198 -17.66 -13.32 4.30
C GLY A 198 -16.90 -13.31 2.97
N ILE A 199 -15.59 -13.55 3.00
CA ILE A 199 -14.76 -13.67 1.77
C ILE A 199 -15.17 -14.91 0.98
N LEU A 200 -15.35 -16.05 1.64
CA LEU A 200 -15.79 -17.29 0.99
C LEU A 200 -17.17 -17.13 0.33
N LEU A 201 -18.10 -16.46 1.01
CA LEU A 201 -19.42 -16.14 0.44
C LEU A 201 -19.32 -15.20 -0.76
N LEU A 202 -18.47 -14.17 -0.69
CA LEU A 202 -18.24 -13.26 -1.81
C LEU A 202 -17.69 -13.99 -3.05
N VAL A 203 -16.74 -14.90 -2.86
CA VAL A 203 -16.19 -15.73 -3.94
C VAL A 203 -17.23 -16.69 -4.51
N SER A 204 -18.02 -17.33 -3.64
CA SER A 204 -19.03 -18.32 -4.05
C SER A 204 -20.23 -17.68 -4.76
N LEU A 205 -20.63 -16.48 -4.34
CA LEU A 205 -21.77 -15.74 -4.88
C LEU A 205 -21.38 -14.71 -5.95
N GLU A 206 -20.11 -14.70 -6.38
CA GLU A 206 -19.59 -13.76 -7.37
C GLU A 206 -20.50 -13.63 -8.60
N PRO A 207 -20.96 -14.72 -9.26
CA PRO A 207 -21.78 -14.62 -10.46
C PRO A 207 -23.10 -13.86 -10.24
N GLN A 208 -23.65 -13.94 -9.03
CA GLN A 208 -24.91 -13.27 -8.67
C GLN A 208 -24.68 -11.82 -8.22
N LEU A 209 -23.65 -11.59 -7.39
CA LEU A 209 -23.34 -10.29 -6.81
C LEU A 209 -22.74 -9.32 -7.83
N CYS A 210 -22.01 -9.85 -8.79
CA CYS A 210 -21.35 -9.06 -9.84
C CYS A 210 -22.09 -9.08 -11.17
N ALA A 211 -23.38 -9.52 -11.22
CA ALA A 211 -24.20 -9.47 -12.41
C ALA A 211 -24.45 -8.01 -12.85
N GLU A 212 -24.68 -7.80 -14.15
CA GLU A 212 -25.00 -6.49 -14.70
C GLU A 212 -26.30 -5.93 -14.08
N GLY A 213 -26.24 -4.67 -13.61
CA GLY A 213 -27.39 -4.00 -13.00
C GLY A 213 -27.53 -4.20 -11.48
N VAL A 214 -26.76 -5.08 -10.85
CA VAL A 214 -26.77 -5.26 -9.39
C VAL A 214 -25.96 -4.16 -8.72
N ARG A 215 -26.60 -3.37 -7.86
CA ARG A 215 -25.93 -2.36 -7.02
C ARG A 215 -25.90 -2.80 -5.56
N TRP A 216 -24.74 -2.69 -4.95
CA TRP A 216 -24.59 -3.01 -3.52
C TRP A 216 -24.97 -1.80 -2.68
N SER A 217 -25.85 -1.98 -1.72
CA SER A 217 -26.30 -0.88 -0.84
C SER A 217 -25.24 -0.37 0.12
N ILE A 218 -24.24 -1.18 0.43
CA ILE A 218 -23.22 -0.90 1.47
C ILE A 218 -21.95 -0.30 0.87
N LEU A 219 -21.61 -0.65 -0.37
CA LEU A 219 -20.37 -0.26 -1.03
C LEU A 219 -20.64 0.68 -2.20
N HIS A 220 -19.75 1.64 -2.40
CA HIS A 220 -19.82 2.54 -3.54
C HIS A 220 -19.53 1.78 -4.85
N ASP A 221 -20.14 2.19 -5.95
CA ASP A 221 -19.98 1.56 -7.28
C ASP A 221 -18.52 1.30 -7.66
N TYR A 222 -17.62 2.23 -7.31
CA TYR A 222 -16.19 2.07 -7.53
C TYR A 222 -15.57 0.91 -6.73
N GLN A 223 -16.02 0.68 -5.51
CA GLN A 223 -15.53 -0.39 -4.62
C GLN A 223 -16.07 -1.74 -5.08
N GLN A 224 -17.37 -1.81 -5.40
CA GLN A 224 -17.99 -2.98 -6.00
C GLN A 224 -17.26 -3.40 -7.27
N GLN A 225 -17.03 -2.45 -8.20
CA GLN A 225 -16.35 -2.72 -9.45
C GLN A 225 -14.91 -3.23 -9.24
N ARG A 226 -14.19 -2.74 -8.23
CA ARG A 226 -12.86 -3.27 -7.87
C ARG A 226 -12.90 -4.71 -7.40
N ILE A 227 -13.87 -5.05 -6.55
CA ILE A 227 -14.04 -6.43 -6.04
C ILE A 227 -14.42 -7.35 -7.19
N CYS A 228 -15.39 -6.98 -8.01
CA CYS A 228 -15.81 -7.79 -9.15
C CYS A 228 -14.71 -7.96 -10.20
N THR A 229 -13.93 -6.91 -10.49
CA THR A 229 -12.78 -7.03 -11.42
C THR A 229 -11.65 -7.88 -10.83
N LEU A 230 -11.48 -7.91 -9.50
CA LEU A 230 -10.50 -8.78 -8.85
C LEU A 230 -10.90 -10.25 -8.93
N LEU A 231 -12.20 -10.55 -8.77
CA LEU A 231 -12.73 -11.90 -8.81
C LEU A 231 -12.79 -12.44 -10.24
N ASP A 232 -13.25 -11.61 -11.19
CA ASP A 232 -13.27 -11.95 -12.62
C ASP A 232 -12.75 -10.80 -13.49
N PRO A 233 -11.42 -10.77 -13.75
CA PRO A 233 -10.81 -9.74 -14.61
C PRO A 233 -11.25 -9.80 -16.07
N SER A 234 -11.80 -10.94 -16.51
CA SER A 234 -12.20 -11.18 -17.92
C SER A 234 -13.44 -10.37 -18.33
N ARG A 235 -14.20 -9.83 -17.40
CA ARG A 235 -15.36 -8.96 -17.67
C ARG A 235 -14.99 -7.62 -18.30
N ASP A 236 -13.82 -7.07 -17.96
CA ASP A 236 -13.33 -5.81 -18.53
C ASP A 236 -11.85 -5.94 -18.91
N PRO A 237 -11.54 -6.74 -19.96
CA PRO A 237 -10.15 -7.11 -20.29
C PRO A 237 -9.33 -5.92 -20.82
N LEU A 238 -9.97 -4.88 -21.37
CA LEU A 238 -9.30 -3.70 -21.92
C LEU A 238 -9.32 -2.50 -20.95
N GLY A 239 -10.12 -2.55 -19.88
CA GLY A 239 -10.23 -1.51 -18.88
C GLY A 239 -9.52 -1.86 -17.56
N LYS A 240 -10.30 -2.00 -16.50
CA LYS A 240 -9.76 -2.22 -15.14
C LYS A 240 -9.14 -3.61 -14.94
N GLY A 241 -9.62 -4.64 -15.66
CA GLY A 241 -9.06 -5.99 -15.64
C GLY A 241 -7.72 -6.11 -16.37
N PHE A 242 -7.40 -5.18 -17.27
CA PHE A 242 -6.20 -5.23 -18.11
C PHE A 242 -4.92 -5.47 -17.31
N HIS A 243 -4.70 -4.69 -16.25
CA HIS A 243 -3.49 -4.81 -15.44
C HIS A 243 -3.40 -6.13 -14.69
N ILE A 244 -4.53 -6.70 -14.27
CA ILE A 244 -4.59 -7.98 -13.56
C ILE A 244 -4.27 -9.12 -14.55
N ILE A 245 -4.91 -9.12 -15.72
CA ILE A 245 -4.67 -10.12 -16.78
C ILE A 245 -3.22 -10.07 -17.22
N GLN A 246 -2.67 -8.89 -17.48
CA GLN A 246 -1.27 -8.73 -17.86
C GLN A 246 -0.31 -9.19 -16.77
N GLY A 247 -0.64 -8.91 -15.50
CA GLY A 247 0.13 -9.42 -14.37
C GLY A 247 0.11 -10.93 -14.28
N MET A 248 -1.05 -11.58 -14.47
CA MET A 248 -1.17 -13.05 -14.49
C MET A 248 -0.39 -13.68 -15.65
N ILE A 249 -0.47 -13.09 -16.85
CA ILE A 249 0.31 -13.54 -18.01
C ILE A 249 1.81 -13.39 -17.75
N ALA A 250 2.24 -12.27 -17.18
CA ALA A 250 3.64 -12.03 -16.88
C ALA A 250 4.19 -13.05 -15.86
N ILE A 251 3.45 -13.28 -14.78
CA ILE A 251 3.82 -14.26 -13.73
C ILE A 251 3.79 -15.68 -14.30
N GLY A 252 2.70 -16.07 -14.96
CA GLY A 252 2.54 -17.41 -15.51
C GLY A 252 3.57 -17.74 -16.58
N SER A 253 3.91 -16.78 -17.45
CA SER A 253 4.92 -16.95 -18.49
C SER A 253 6.36 -16.99 -17.96
N GLY A 254 6.61 -16.50 -16.75
CA GLY A 254 7.91 -16.54 -16.10
C GLY A 254 8.22 -17.87 -15.42
N GLY A 255 7.19 -18.64 -15.01
CA GLY A 255 7.37 -19.84 -14.21
C GLY A 255 8.10 -19.56 -12.90
N ILE A 256 8.71 -20.60 -12.30
CA ILE A 256 9.40 -20.51 -11.00
C ILE A 256 10.70 -19.67 -11.08
N PHE A 257 11.43 -19.77 -12.19
CA PHE A 257 12.76 -19.15 -12.36
C PHE A 257 12.73 -17.80 -13.07
N GLY A 258 11.57 -17.35 -13.55
CA GLY A 258 11.45 -16.14 -14.36
C GLY A 258 12.03 -16.32 -15.78
N LYS A 259 11.91 -15.29 -16.60
CA LYS A 259 12.46 -15.27 -17.98
C LYS A 259 13.93 -14.85 -18.06
N GLY A 260 14.56 -14.58 -16.94
CA GLY A 260 15.92 -14.09 -16.85
C GLY A 260 16.03 -12.56 -16.86
N VAL A 261 17.20 -12.07 -16.45
CA VAL A 261 17.53 -10.65 -16.43
C VAL A 261 17.63 -10.14 -17.86
N MET A 262 17.05 -8.97 -18.16
CA MET A 262 16.99 -8.35 -19.50
C MET A 262 16.15 -9.06 -20.57
N ALA A 263 15.46 -10.14 -20.25
CA ALA A 263 14.51 -10.75 -21.19
C ALA A 263 13.20 -9.94 -21.36
N GLY A 264 13.01 -8.91 -20.55
CA GLY A 264 11.80 -8.05 -20.51
C GLY A 264 11.57 -7.16 -21.73
N GLY A 265 12.58 -6.96 -22.61
CA GLY A 265 12.42 -6.19 -23.84
C GLY A 265 11.57 -6.90 -24.92
N ARG A 266 11.29 -8.17 -24.76
CA ARG A 266 10.29 -8.88 -25.56
C ARG A 266 9.05 -9.11 -24.69
N SER A 267 8.22 -8.08 -24.64
CA SER A 267 6.92 -8.19 -23.98
C SER A 267 6.15 -9.40 -24.50
N PRO A 268 5.74 -10.37 -23.63
CA PRO A 268 4.85 -11.44 -24.04
C PRO A 268 3.51 -10.90 -24.57
N ILE A 269 3.25 -9.64 -24.31
CA ILE A 269 2.06 -8.89 -24.70
C ILE A 269 1.99 -8.71 -26.23
N SER A 270 3.14 -8.51 -26.90
CA SER A 270 3.16 -8.31 -28.37
C SER A 270 2.75 -9.56 -29.15
N ASN A 271 2.91 -10.76 -28.56
CA ASN A 271 2.59 -12.03 -29.22
C ASN A 271 1.24 -12.62 -28.77
N SER A 272 0.59 -12.08 -27.74
CA SER A 272 -0.65 -12.61 -27.18
C SER A 272 -1.91 -11.88 -27.64
N PHE A 273 -1.77 -10.70 -28.24
CA PHE A 273 -2.86 -10.09 -28.97
C PHE A 273 -2.79 -10.53 -30.43
N PRO A 274 -3.89 -11.08 -31.00
CA PRO A 274 -4.00 -11.14 -32.43
C PRO A 274 -3.74 -9.74 -32.95
N SER A 275 -2.77 -9.60 -33.86
CA SER A 275 -2.46 -8.35 -34.54
C SER A 275 -3.77 -7.64 -34.86
N ALA A 276 -3.92 -6.39 -34.41
CA ALA A 276 -5.11 -5.59 -34.70
C ALA A 276 -5.43 -5.80 -36.18
N PRO A 277 -6.68 -6.11 -36.54
CA PRO A 277 -7.02 -6.39 -37.93
C PRO A 277 -6.54 -5.20 -38.77
N PRO A 278 -5.91 -5.44 -39.91
CA PRO A 278 -5.35 -4.40 -40.73
C PRO A 278 -6.41 -3.32 -40.94
N THR A 279 -6.03 -2.07 -40.83
CA THR A 279 -6.90 -0.87 -40.91
C THR A 279 -7.83 -0.83 -42.13
N SER A 280 -7.67 -1.75 -43.07
CA SER A 280 -8.54 -2.00 -44.20
C SER A 280 -9.92 -2.57 -43.84
N SER A 281 -10.06 -3.26 -42.67
CA SER A 281 -11.34 -3.84 -42.23
C SER A 281 -12.25 -2.83 -41.50
N LEU A 282 -11.74 -1.64 -41.14
CA LEU A 282 -12.52 -0.55 -40.51
C LEU A 282 -13.20 0.40 -41.53
N ARG A 283 -12.98 0.18 -42.84
CA ARG A 283 -13.63 1.02 -43.90
C ARG A 283 -15.15 1.00 -43.89
N PRO A 284 -15.90 -0.11 -43.62
CA PRO A 284 -17.35 -0.05 -43.57
C PRO A 284 -17.90 0.75 -42.38
N PHE A 285 -17.25 0.73 -41.22
CA PHE A 285 -17.73 1.44 -40.02
C PHE A 285 -17.62 2.98 -40.15
N ARG A 286 -16.59 3.47 -40.84
CA ARG A 286 -16.35 4.90 -41.06
C ARG A 286 -17.34 5.50 -42.09
N LYS A 287 -17.83 4.71 -43.04
CA LYS A 287 -18.87 5.13 -44.00
C LYS A 287 -20.24 5.24 -43.34
N SER A 288 -20.58 4.36 -42.39
CA SER A 288 -21.85 4.43 -41.66
C SER A 288 -21.93 5.65 -40.72
N LEU A 289 -20.82 6.06 -40.12
CA LEU A 289 -20.77 7.27 -39.27
C LEU A 289 -20.80 8.57 -40.09
N ALA A 290 -20.24 8.58 -41.28
CA ALA A 290 -20.30 9.73 -42.19
C ALA A 290 -21.73 9.94 -42.77
N LEU A 291 -22.50 8.87 -42.96
CA LEU A 291 -23.91 8.95 -43.42
C LEU A 291 -24.88 9.45 -42.34
N LEU A 292 -24.57 9.25 -41.06
CA LEU A 292 -25.37 9.76 -39.93
C LEU A 292 -25.09 11.26 -39.64
N ALA A 293 -23.93 11.77 -40.06
CA ALA A 293 -23.55 13.18 -39.87
C ALA A 293 -24.06 14.12 -40.97
N THR A 294 -24.64 13.60 -42.05
CA THR A 294 -25.21 14.40 -43.16
C THR A 294 -26.73 14.47 -43.15
N CYS A 295 -27.40 13.93 -42.11
CA CYS A 295 -28.86 14.00 -41.91
C CYS A 295 -29.25 14.78 -40.65
N SER A 296 -28.43 15.75 -40.22
CA SER A 296 -28.79 16.68 -39.14
C SER A 296 -28.63 18.10 -39.64
#